data_d80340a1f9daef031038626b81f0aa13
#
_entry.id   d80340a1f9daef031038626b81f0aa13
#
_cell.length_a   1.000
_cell.length_b   1.000
_cell.length_c   1.000
_cell.angle_alpha   90.00
_cell.angle_beta   90.00
_cell.angle_gamma   90.00
#
_symmetry.space_group_name_H-M   'P 1'
#
loop_
_entity.id
_entity.type
_entity.pdbx_description
1 polymer ?
#
loop_
_entity_poly.entity_id
_entity_poly.type
_entity_poly.pdbx_seq_one_letter_code
_entity_poly.pdbx_strand_id
1 'polypeptide(L)'
;MSDEALDVLRQTIRTRQLTNITPLHCDLLTSEDKTQYDAMVFCFFGSLAEILPVARRQCAKTVIIIKKNYDLHRFSLTEQPIRGETAPAACETLRKLGVPFEFDAQELEHGQPFVSLDEAVRFFRIYSRDEDPGAVAPETVLPRLRRTEDVQYPYYLPQTKRLGILTIRMEDLV
;
A
#
# COMPACT_ATOMS: atom_id res chain seq x y z
N MET A 1 10.93 -9.79 -3.38
CA MET A 1 9.77 -10.47 -2.71
C MET A 1 10.36 -11.60 -1.89
N SER A 2 9.88 -11.89 -0.65
CA SER A 2 10.40 -13.00 0.12
C SER A 2 9.76 -14.31 -0.30
N ASP A 3 10.52 -15.39 -0.27
CA ASP A 3 10.02 -16.75 -0.56
C ASP A 3 8.92 -17.15 0.41
N GLU A 4 9.03 -16.75 1.69
CA GLU A 4 8.03 -16.99 2.72
C GLU A 4 6.66 -16.38 2.36
N ALA A 5 6.62 -15.15 1.82
CA ALA A 5 5.37 -14.52 1.39
C ALA A 5 4.73 -15.27 0.21
N LEU A 6 5.55 -15.78 -0.72
CA LEU A 6 5.08 -16.61 -1.83
C LEU A 6 4.55 -17.96 -1.35
N ASP A 7 5.17 -18.57 -0.35
CA ASP A 7 4.71 -19.83 0.21
C ASP A 7 3.38 -19.69 0.93
N VAL A 8 3.18 -18.60 1.69
CA VAL A 8 1.87 -18.26 2.28
C VAL A 8 0.80 -18.10 1.19
N LEU A 9 1.13 -17.39 0.10
CA LEU A 9 0.21 -17.22 -1.03
C LEU A 9 -0.11 -18.57 -1.69
N ARG A 10 0.88 -19.41 -1.98
CA ARG A 10 0.70 -20.75 -2.56
C ARG A 10 -0.16 -21.64 -1.65
N GLN A 11 0.08 -21.58 -0.34
CA GLN A 11 -0.74 -22.32 0.62
C GLN A 11 -2.19 -21.81 0.62
N THR A 12 -2.41 -20.50 0.60
CA THR A 12 -3.75 -19.90 0.53
C THR A 12 -4.49 -20.33 -0.72
N ILE A 13 -3.83 -20.30 -1.89
CA ILE A 13 -4.38 -20.75 -3.17
C ILE A 13 -4.85 -22.20 -3.08
N ARG A 14 -4.00 -23.09 -2.53
CA ARG A 14 -4.35 -24.53 -2.36
C ARG A 14 -5.53 -24.71 -1.40
N THR A 15 -5.47 -24.06 -0.22
CA THR A 15 -6.49 -24.22 0.82
C THR A 15 -7.86 -23.70 0.37
N ARG A 16 -7.88 -22.62 -0.39
CA ARG A 16 -9.11 -22.01 -0.91
C ARG A 16 -9.51 -22.50 -2.31
N GLN A 17 -8.77 -23.46 -2.87
CA GLN A 17 -8.98 -24.03 -4.20
C GLN A 17 -9.10 -22.95 -5.31
N LEU A 18 -8.27 -21.91 -5.26
CA LEU A 18 -8.27 -20.84 -6.24
C LEU A 18 -7.57 -21.30 -7.51
N THR A 19 -8.27 -21.31 -8.64
CA THR A 19 -7.76 -21.81 -9.93
C THR A 19 -7.32 -20.70 -10.88
N ASN A 20 -7.61 -19.45 -10.53
CA ASN A 20 -7.38 -18.26 -11.38
C ASN A 20 -6.22 -17.40 -10.88
N ILE A 21 -5.36 -17.92 -9.99
CA ILE A 21 -4.20 -17.20 -9.44
C ILE A 21 -2.94 -18.02 -9.70
N THR A 22 -1.96 -17.38 -10.34
CA THR A 22 -0.62 -17.94 -10.57
C THR A 22 0.43 -17.05 -9.90
N PRO A 23 1.04 -17.48 -8.80
CA PRO A 23 2.11 -16.73 -8.15
C PRO A 23 3.40 -16.82 -8.94
N LEU A 24 4.01 -15.68 -9.27
CA LEU A 24 5.28 -15.58 -9.95
C LEU A 24 6.34 -14.96 -9.03
N HIS A 25 7.51 -15.58 -8.95
CA HIS A 25 8.68 -15.03 -8.27
C HIS A 25 9.59 -14.39 -9.30
N CYS A 26 9.40 -13.11 -9.57
CA CYS A 26 10.23 -12.36 -10.51
C CYS A 26 10.45 -10.92 -10.01
N ASP A 27 11.50 -10.30 -10.48
CA ASP A 27 11.65 -8.85 -10.43
C ASP A 27 11.01 -8.28 -11.70
N LEU A 28 9.87 -7.62 -11.52
CA LEU A 28 9.09 -7.09 -12.63
C LEU A 28 9.84 -5.99 -13.41
N LEU A 29 10.74 -5.26 -12.75
CA LEU A 29 11.49 -4.16 -13.38
C LEU A 29 12.56 -4.67 -14.35
N THR A 30 13.19 -5.80 -14.04
CA THR A 30 14.26 -6.42 -14.84
C THR A 30 13.80 -7.59 -15.67
N SER A 31 12.54 -8.03 -15.50
CA SER A 31 11.98 -9.19 -16.23
C SER A 31 11.96 -8.93 -17.74
N GLU A 32 12.50 -9.88 -18.49
CA GLU A 32 12.44 -9.93 -19.95
C GLU A 32 11.17 -10.63 -20.48
N ASP A 33 10.26 -11.00 -19.59
CA ASP A 33 8.98 -11.61 -19.95
C ASP A 33 8.20 -10.68 -20.90
N LYS A 34 7.78 -11.26 -22.04
CA LYS A 34 7.02 -10.56 -23.09
C LYS A 34 5.52 -10.87 -23.04
N THR A 35 5.07 -11.54 -22.00
CA THR A 35 3.65 -11.82 -21.80
C THR A 35 2.86 -10.53 -21.80
N GLN A 36 1.80 -10.48 -22.60
CA GLN A 36 0.87 -9.37 -22.66
C GLN A 36 -0.33 -9.65 -21.75
N TYR A 37 -0.63 -8.70 -20.88
CA TYR A 37 -1.79 -8.75 -20.00
C TYR A 37 -2.82 -7.71 -20.43
N ASP A 38 -4.11 -8.04 -20.43
CA ASP A 38 -5.18 -7.08 -20.73
C ASP A 38 -5.19 -5.91 -19.74
N ALA A 39 -4.89 -6.18 -18.48
CA ALA A 39 -4.77 -5.15 -17.43
C ALA A 39 -3.61 -5.45 -16.50
N MET A 40 -2.96 -4.42 -16.00
CA MET A 40 -1.94 -4.50 -14.94
C MET A 40 -2.33 -3.63 -13.76
N VAL A 41 -2.19 -4.17 -12.54
CA VAL A 41 -2.47 -3.46 -11.30
C VAL A 41 -1.19 -3.32 -10.48
N PHE A 42 -0.78 -2.09 -10.22
CA PHE A 42 0.37 -1.76 -9.38
C PHE A 42 -0.12 -1.21 -8.04
N CYS A 43 -0.08 -2.04 -7.01
CA CYS A 43 -0.57 -1.68 -5.67
C CYS A 43 0.59 -1.38 -4.73
N PHE A 44 0.76 -0.12 -4.35
CA PHE A 44 1.89 0.38 -3.53
C PHE A 44 3.27 0.00 -4.08
N PHE A 45 3.36 -0.19 -5.37
CA PHE A 45 4.57 -0.55 -6.08
C PHE A 45 5.19 0.70 -6.73
N GLY A 46 6.51 0.81 -6.68
CA GLY A 46 7.36 1.71 -7.44
C GLY A 46 6.91 3.17 -7.60
N SER A 47 7.61 3.86 -8.44
CA SER A 47 7.28 5.19 -8.98
C SER A 47 6.68 5.07 -10.38
N LEU A 48 6.09 6.13 -10.93
CA LEU A 48 5.65 6.16 -12.32
C LEU A 48 6.81 5.92 -13.30
N ALA A 49 8.01 6.42 -12.98
CA ALA A 49 9.20 6.18 -13.79
C ALA A 49 9.55 4.70 -13.93
N GLU A 50 9.23 3.89 -12.92
CA GLU A 50 9.41 2.44 -12.92
C GLU A 50 8.22 1.71 -13.55
N ILE A 51 7.00 2.16 -13.25
CA ILE A 51 5.75 1.50 -13.69
C ILE A 51 5.52 1.66 -15.20
N LEU A 52 5.66 2.88 -15.73
CA LEU A 52 5.28 3.16 -17.12
C LEU A 52 6.09 2.34 -18.16
N PRO A 53 7.42 2.15 -18.01
CA PRO A 53 8.17 1.27 -18.91
C PRO A 53 7.71 -0.18 -18.88
N VAL A 54 7.36 -0.71 -17.69
CA VAL A 54 6.83 -2.06 -17.53
C VAL A 54 5.45 -2.17 -18.20
N ALA A 55 4.58 -1.20 -17.96
CA ALA A 55 3.25 -1.15 -18.54
C ALA A 55 3.31 -1.12 -20.08
N ARG A 56 4.17 -0.27 -20.66
CA ARG A 56 4.37 -0.23 -22.13
C ARG A 56 4.84 -1.57 -22.71
N ARG A 57 5.61 -2.33 -21.95
CA ARG A 57 6.14 -3.63 -22.39
C ARG A 57 5.13 -4.77 -22.26
N GLN A 58 4.28 -4.76 -21.24
CA GLN A 58 3.49 -5.93 -20.84
C GLN A 58 1.97 -5.70 -20.72
N CYS A 59 1.48 -4.45 -20.83
CA CYS A 59 0.05 -4.17 -20.72
C CYS A 59 -0.56 -3.84 -22.07
N ALA A 60 -1.67 -4.49 -22.41
CA ALA A 60 -2.34 -4.29 -23.69
C ALA A 60 -3.44 -3.22 -23.64
N LYS A 61 -4.15 -3.06 -22.51
CA LYS A 61 -5.36 -2.21 -22.47
C LYS A 61 -5.35 -1.18 -21.32
N THR A 62 -5.21 -1.62 -20.07
CA THR A 62 -5.47 -0.75 -18.92
C THR A 62 -4.45 -0.94 -17.81
N VAL A 63 -3.89 0.15 -17.33
CA VAL A 63 -3.03 0.18 -16.15
C VAL A 63 -3.77 0.82 -14.99
N ILE A 64 -3.81 0.14 -13.85
CA ILE A 64 -4.39 0.64 -12.61
C ILE A 64 -3.26 0.80 -11.60
N ILE A 65 -3.09 2.01 -11.06
CA ILE A 65 -2.04 2.33 -10.10
C ILE A 65 -2.68 2.78 -8.79
N ILE A 66 -2.43 2.02 -7.73
CA ILE A 66 -2.96 2.33 -6.39
C ILE A 66 -1.83 2.84 -5.53
N LYS A 67 -1.95 4.09 -5.07
CA LYS A 67 -0.96 4.76 -4.22
C LYS A 67 -1.57 5.34 -2.95
N LYS A 68 -0.71 5.68 -2.01
CA LYS A 68 -1.09 6.41 -0.80
C LYS A 68 -1.55 7.82 -1.18
N ASN A 69 -2.72 8.22 -0.69
CA ASN A 69 -3.29 9.57 -0.88
C ASN A 69 -3.19 10.36 0.42
N TYR A 70 -2.01 10.39 1.01
CA TYR A 70 -1.65 11.13 2.22
C TYR A 70 -0.13 11.31 2.28
N ASP A 71 0.35 12.32 3.01
CA ASP A 71 1.74 12.74 3.04
C ASP A 71 2.47 12.36 4.32
N LEU A 72 1.73 12.18 5.43
CA LEU A 72 2.31 11.86 6.73
C LEU A 72 2.15 10.39 7.09
N HIS A 73 3.13 9.87 7.79
CA HIS A 73 3.13 8.49 8.27
C HIS A 73 2.09 8.29 9.39
N ARG A 74 1.17 7.35 9.22
CA ARG A 74 -0.02 7.20 10.08
C ARG A 74 0.28 6.75 11.50
N PHE A 75 1.36 6.01 11.71
CA PHE A 75 1.70 5.40 13.00
C PHE A 75 2.83 6.12 13.74
N SER A 76 3.37 7.18 13.19
CA SER A 76 4.33 8.02 13.91
C SER A 76 3.60 8.94 14.89
N LEU A 77 4.24 9.20 16.03
CA LEU A 77 3.75 10.11 17.05
C LEU A 77 4.07 11.56 16.68
N THR A 78 5.13 11.75 15.89
CA THR A 78 5.52 13.03 15.29
C THR A 78 5.14 13.08 13.80
N GLU A 79 5.18 14.26 13.20
CA GLU A 79 4.92 14.44 11.77
C GLU A 79 6.08 13.90 10.93
N GLN A 80 5.98 12.65 10.54
CA GLN A 80 6.96 11.99 9.67
C GLN A 80 6.41 11.87 8.25
N PRO A 81 7.15 12.30 7.23
CA PRO A 81 6.72 12.13 5.86
C PRO A 81 6.69 10.66 5.46
N ILE A 82 5.79 10.30 4.56
CA ILE A 82 5.82 8.95 3.97
C ILE A 82 6.99 8.83 2.99
N ARG A 83 7.42 7.60 2.77
CA ARG A 83 8.40 7.27 1.73
C ARG A 83 7.69 6.83 0.45
N GLY A 84 8.32 7.14 -0.68
CA GLY A 84 7.83 6.78 -2.01
C GLY A 84 6.87 7.80 -2.60
N GLU A 85 6.50 7.58 -3.84
CA GLU A 85 5.61 8.47 -4.60
C GLU A 85 4.17 8.34 -4.10
N THR A 86 3.53 9.48 -3.83
CA THR A 86 2.11 9.58 -3.44
C THR A 86 1.19 9.66 -4.65
N ALA A 87 -0.11 9.48 -4.45
CA ALA A 87 -1.09 9.65 -5.52
C ALA A 87 -1.11 11.09 -6.07
N PRO A 88 -1.07 12.16 -5.25
CA PRO A 88 -0.95 13.53 -5.78
C PRO A 88 0.30 13.74 -6.62
N ALA A 89 1.46 13.24 -6.18
CA ALA A 89 2.72 13.36 -6.94
C ALA A 89 2.64 12.61 -8.28
N ALA A 90 2.04 11.41 -8.29
CA ALA A 90 1.82 10.65 -9.51
C ALA A 90 0.88 11.39 -10.47
N CYS A 91 -0.23 11.97 -9.98
CA CYS A 91 -1.13 12.78 -10.79
C CYS A 91 -0.40 13.98 -11.42
N GLU A 92 0.45 14.66 -10.66
CA GLU A 92 1.22 15.78 -11.18
C GLU A 92 2.20 15.33 -12.28
N THR A 93 2.85 14.20 -12.08
CA THR A 93 3.76 13.63 -13.07
C THR A 93 3.05 13.27 -14.37
N LEU A 94 1.87 12.62 -14.29
CA LEU A 94 1.08 12.28 -15.49
C LEU A 94 0.60 13.52 -16.23
N ARG A 95 0.18 14.58 -15.52
CA ARG A 95 -0.20 15.86 -16.15
C ARG A 95 0.98 16.51 -16.87
N LYS A 96 2.18 16.50 -16.28
CA LYS A 96 3.41 17.02 -16.91
C LYS A 96 3.79 16.22 -18.15
N LEU A 97 3.53 14.92 -18.16
CA LEU A 97 3.77 14.06 -19.32
C LEU A 97 2.66 14.15 -20.39
N GLY A 98 1.58 14.86 -20.11
CA GLY A 98 0.44 14.95 -21.02
C GLY A 98 -0.35 13.64 -21.18
N VAL A 99 -0.22 12.70 -20.22
CA VAL A 99 -0.91 11.42 -20.23
C VAL A 99 -2.29 11.56 -19.60
N PRO A 100 -3.38 11.31 -20.32
CA PRO A 100 -4.73 11.26 -19.76
C PRO A 100 -4.87 10.12 -18.73
N PHE A 101 -5.60 10.38 -17.65
CA PHE A 101 -5.90 9.38 -16.62
C PHE A 101 -7.19 9.71 -15.90
N GLU A 102 -7.84 8.69 -15.39
CA GLU A 102 -8.94 8.81 -14.43
C GLU A 102 -8.36 8.71 -13.01
N PHE A 103 -8.91 9.50 -12.07
CA PHE A 103 -8.49 9.46 -10.68
C PHE A 103 -9.70 9.26 -9.77
N ASP A 104 -9.61 8.25 -8.91
CA ASP A 104 -10.61 7.98 -7.88
C ASP A 104 -9.94 7.96 -6.50
N ALA A 105 -10.54 8.67 -5.53
CA ALA A 105 -10.07 8.73 -4.16
C ALA A 105 -10.93 7.83 -3.26
N GLN A 106 -10.30 6.90 -2.56
CA GLN A 106 -10.97 5.99 -1.65
C GLN A 106 -10.51 6.20 -0.21
N GLU A 107 -11.44 6.12 0.73
CA GLU A 107 -11.16 6.09 2.15
C GLU A 107 -11.63 4.76 2.74
N LEU A 108 -10.71 4.06 3.40
CA LEU A 108 -10.99 2.78 4.03
C LEU A 108 -10.70 2.91 5.52
N GLU A 109 -11.64 2.49 6.35
CA GLU A 109 -11.32 2.30 7.76
C GLU A 109 -10.28 1.18 7.86
N HIS A 110 -9.19 1.46 8.55
CA HIS A 110 -8.05 0.57 8.67
C HIS A 110 -7.46 0.69 10.08
N GLY A 111 -8.33 0.64 11.06
CA GLY A 111 -7.96 0.67 12.47
C GLY A 111 -7.32 -0.64 12.93
N GLN A 112 -6.69 -0.58 14.09
CA GLN A 112 -5.98 -1.71 14.68
C GLN A 112 -6.53 -1.99 16.09
N PRO A 113 -7.12 -3.16 16.33
CA PRO A 113 -7.50 -3.61 17.67
C PRO A 113 -6.29 -4.13 18.44
N PHE A 114 -6.28 -3.97 19.76
CA PHE A 114 -5.24 -4.46 20.66
C PHE A 114 -5.84 -5.09 21.92
N VAL A 115 -5.24 -6.18 22.36
CA VAL A 115 -5.63 -6.88 23.60
C VAL A 115 -5.15 -6.14 24.85
N SER A 116 -4.12 -5.28 24.74
CA SER A 116 -3.58 -4.50 25.85
C SER A 116 -2.90 -3.20 25.39
N LEU A 117 -2.69 -2.28 26.33
CA LEU A 117 -1.88 -1.08 26.07
C LEU A 117 -0.43 -1.42 25.73
N ASP A 118 0.15 -2.44 26.36
CA ASP A 118 1.53 -2.89 26.08
C ASP A 118 1.67 -3.40 24.66
N GLU A 119 0.66 -4.09 24.12
CA GLU A 119 0.64 -4.52 22.72
C GLU A 119 0.58 -3.31 21.79
N ALA A 120 -0.25 -2.32 22.10
CA ALA A 120 -0.30 -1.08 21.33
C ALA A 120 1.04 -0.33 21.35
N VAL A 121 1.68 -0.20 22.51
CA VAL A 121 3.01 0.42 22.64
C VAL A 121 4.05 -0.34 21.80
N ARG A 122 4.03 -1.68 21.84
CA ARG A 122 4.92 -2.51 21.01
C ARG A 122 4.66 -2.30 19.51
N PHE A 123 3.40 -2.21 19.12
CA PHE A 123 3.01 -1.90 17.74
C PHE A 123 3.60 -0.55 17.29
N PHE A 124 3.42 0.51 18.08
CA PHE A 124 3.99 1.82 17.74
C PHE A 124 5.52 1.78 17.67
N ARG A 125 6.21 1.07 18.57
CA ARG A 125 7.67 0.90 18.50
C ARG A 125 8.15 0.22 17.22
N ILE A 126 7.38 -0.71 16.68
CA ILE A 126 7.73 -1.43 15.45
C ILE A 126 7.40 -0.60 14.21
N TYR A 127 6.26 0.07 14.21
CA TYR A 127 5.70 0.69 13.00
C TYR A 127 5.84 2.21 12.96
N SER A 128 6.19 2.88 14.05
CA SER A 128 6.48 4.32 14.00
C SER A 128 7.80 4.57 13.26
N ARG A 129 7.95 5.78 12.77
CA ARG A 129 9.19 6.25 12.14
C ARG A 129 9.84 7.35 12.96
N ASP A 130 9.44 7.45 14.22
CA ASP A 130 10.01 8.41 15.14
C ASP A 130 11.47 8.05 15.41
N GLU A 131 12.37 9.03 15.35
CA GLU A 131 13.81 8.81 15.50
C GLU A 131 14.19 8.40 16.93
N ASP A 132 13.41 8.83 17.92
CA ASP A 132 13.57 8.43 19.31
C ASP A 132 12.60 7.31 19.71
N PRO A 133 13.07 6.06 19.83
CA PRO A 133 12.24 4.96 20.32
C PRO A 133 11.71 5.19 21.76
N GLY A 134 12.38 6.03 22.54
CA GLY A 134 11.95 6.41 23.90
C GLY A 134 10.71 7.31 23.90
N ALA A 135 10.43 8.01 22.80
CA ALA A 135 9.21 8.79 22.63
C ALA A 135 7.94 7.91 22.59
N VAL A 136 8.08 6.61 22.29
CA VAL A 136 6.97 5.66 22.26
C VAL A 136 6.78 5.06 23.65
N ALA A 137 6.02 5.76 24.47
CA ALA A 137 5.66 5.37 25.84
C ALA A 137 4.14 5.20 25.99
N PRO A 138 3.64 4.51 27.02
CA PRO A 138 2.20 4.37 27.27
C PRO A 138 1.46 5.71 27.29
N GLU A 139 2.06 6.75 27.84
CA GLU A 139 1.50 8.09 27.97
C GLU A 139 1.32 8.79 26.63
N THR A 140 2.18 8.50 25.65
CA THR A 140 2.12 9.07 24.29
C THR A 140 1.23 8.25 23.36
N VAL A 141 1.08 6.95 23.61
CA VAL A 141 0.27 6.03 22.82
C VAL A 141 -1.21 6.05 23.24
N LEU A 142 -1.48 6.07 24.56
CA LEU A 142 -2.84 6.00 25.09
C LEU A 142 -3.81 7.05 24.51
N PRO A 143 -3.42 8.31 24.32
CA PRO A 143 -4.31 9.33 23.71
C PRO A 143 -4.68 9.04 22.24
N ARG A 144 -3.94 8.16 21.56
CA ARG A 144 -4.20 7.75 20.19
C ARG A 144 -5.22 6.60 20.10
N LEU A 145 -5.52 5.96 21.23
CA LEU A 145 -6.39 4.81 21.31
C LEU A 145 -7.79 5.20 21.79
N ARG A 146 -8.78 4.48 21.30
CA ARG A 146 -10.15 4.49 21.80
C ARG A 146 -10.38 3.25 22.65
N ARG A 147 -11.04 3.37 23.79
CA ARG A 147 -11.55 2.24 24.54
C ARG A 147 -12.76 1.66 23.79
N THR A 148 -12.87 0.34 23.78
CA THR A 148 -14.00 -0.40 23.23
C THR A 148 -14.67 -1.22 24.32
N GLU A 149 -15.87 -1.71 24.05
CA GLU A 149 -16.59 -2.65 24.94
C GLU A 149 -16.20 -4.12 24.68
N ASP A 150 -15.36 -4.36 23.66
CA ASP A 150 -14.85 -5.68 23.33
C ASP A 150 -13.87 -6.16 24.41
N VAL A 151 -14.21 -7.27 25.07
CA VAL A 151 -13.41 -7.85 26.15
C VAL A 151 -12.07 -8.39 25.62
N GLN A 152 -12.03 -8.88 24.41
CA GLN A 152 -10.81 -9.42 23.78
C GLN A 152 -9.90 -8.28 23.29
N TYR A 153 -10.48 -7.19 22.77
CA TYR A 153 -9.77 -6.07 22.19
C TYR A 153 -10.21 -4.73 22.81
N PRO A 154 -9.88 -4.47 24.09
CA PRO A 154 -10.35 -3.29 24.82
C PRO A 154 -9.76 -1.97 24.32
N TYR A 155 -8.79 -2.02 23.42
CA TYR A 155 -8.18 -0.85 22.81
C TYR A 155 -8.27 -0.90 21.29
N TYR A 156 -8.54 0.23 20.69
CA TYR A 156 -8.62 0.37 19.23
C TYR A 156 -7.93 1.64 18.77
N LEU A 157 -7.01 1.52 17.81
CA LEU A 157 -6.41 2.65 17.12
C LEU A 157 -7.27 2.99 15.89
N PRO A 158 -8.08 4.07 15.95
CA PRO A 158 -8.85 4.48 14.78
C PRO A 158 -7.90 5.04 13.72
N GLN A 159 -7.97 4.49 12.52
CA GLN A 159 -7.17 4.94 11.38
C GLN A 159 -7.97 4.86 10.09
N THR A 160 -7.83 5.89 9.26
CA THR A 160 -8.35 5.89 7.89
C THR A 160 -7.18 5.77 6.92
N LYS A 161 -7.28 4.82 6.01
CA LYS A 161 -6.33 4.65 4.91
C LYS A 161 -6.91 5.31 3.67
N ARG A 162 -6.31 6.42 3.24
CA ARG A 162 -6.67 7.11 2.01
C ARG A 162 -5.88 6.57 0.84
N LEU A 163 -6.56 6.21 -0.23
CA LEU A 163 -5.98 5.67 -1.45
C LEU A 163 -6.32 6.58 -2.62
N GLY A 164 -5.37 6.72 -3.53
CA GLY A 164 -5.63 7.25 -4.87
C GLY A 164 -5.47 6.11 -5.87
N ILE A 165 -6.47 5.95 -6.71
CA ILE A 165 -6.50 4.98 -7.80
C ILE A 165 -6.42 5.77 -9.09
N LEU A 166 -5.35 5.53 -9.85
CA LEU A 166 -5.15 6.12 -11.16
C LEU A 166 -5.38 5.04 -12.22
N THR A 167 -6.22 5.31 -13.19
CA THR A 167 -6.49 4.42 -14.32
C THR A 167 -6.02 5.08 -15.60
N ILE A 168 -5.15 4.39 -16.35
CA ILE A 168 -4.56 4.86 -17.61
C ILE A 168 -4.91 3.84 -18.69
N ARG A 169 -5.39 4.30 -19.84
CA ARG A 169 -5.55 3.47 -21.02
C ARG A 169 -4.25 3.39 -21.78
N MET A 170 -3.88 2.23 -22.27
CA MET A 170 -2.61 2.04 -22.98
C MET A 170 -2.55 2.82 -24.30
N GLU A 171 -3.68 3.09 -24.95
CA GLU A 171 -3.79 3.95 -26.11
C GLU A 171 -3.38 5.41 -25.85
N ASP A 172 -3.46 5.86 -24.59
CA ASP A 172 -3.09 7.19 -24.16
C ASP A 172 -1.60 7.28 -23.75
N LEU A 173 -0.91 6.15 -23.71
CA LEU A 173 0.47 6.01 -23.19
C LEU A 173 1.49 5.91 -24.35
N VAL A 174 1.33 6.73 -25.38
CA VAL A 174 2.19 6.75 -26.58
C VAL A 174 3.57 7.33 -26.28
#